data_3224a947cfb6a445408bedac84bb9f95
#
_entry.id   3224a947cfb6a445408bedac84bb9f95
#
_cell.length_a   1.000
_cell.length_b   1.000
_cell.length_c   1.000
_cell.angle_alpha   90.00
_cell.angle_beta   90.00
_cell.angle_gamma   90.00
#
_symmetry.space_group_name_H-M   'P 1'
#
loop_
_entity.id
_entity.type
_entity.pdbx_description
1 polymer ?
#
loop_
_entity_poly.entity_id
_entity_poly.type
_entity_poly.pdbx_seq_one_letter_code
_entity_poly.pdbx_strand_id
1 'polypeptide(L)'
;MAQILPEQSPAYKRGNTIAFVRVVKHYLAKYDWSQKDLAVNSGMSESMISRMFHNVNGKGDTFYLTPEMVMKIAIGVMAGWEGYIQLMEAAFPTYTSALKNHENYCTMTSREEDI
;
A
#
# COMPACT_ATOMS: atom_id res chain seq x y z
N MET A 1 -25.61 -5.04 20.05
CA MET A 1 -24.65 -3.95 19.89
C MET A 1 -23.78 -4.19 18.67
N ALA A 2 -23.67 -3.18 17.89
CA ALA A 2 -22.89 -3.31 16.68
C ALA A 2 -21.40 -3.30 17.00
N GLN A 3 -20.69 -4.24 16.45
CA GLN A 3 -19.26 -4.23 16.55
C GLN A 3 -18.69 -3.24 15.57
N ILE A 4 -17.61 -2.60 15.96
CA ILE A 4 -16.87 -1.75 15.04
C ILE A 4 -16.02 -2.65 14.19
N LEU A 5 -16.31 -2.67 12.90
CA LEU A 5 -15.52 -3.45 11.97
C LEU A 5 -14.14 -2.81 11.80
N PRO A 6 -13.11 -3.63 11.53
CA PRO A 6 -11.75 -3.08 11.35
C PRO A 6 -11.70 -1.95 10.34
N GLU A 7 -12.44 -2.06 9.25
CA GLU A 7 -12.44 -1.04 8.21
C GLU A 7 -13.09 0.26 8.64
N GLN A 8 -13.76 0.27 9.78
CA GLN A 8 -14.39 1.48 10.32
C GLN A 8 -13.50 2.18 11.32
N SER A 9 -12.43 1.56 11.75
CA SER A 9 -11.52 2.21 12.68
C SER A 9 -10.71 3.28 11.95
N PRO A 10 -10.39 4.38 12.64
CA PRO A 10 -9.57 5.43 12.01
C PRO A 10 -8.22 4.92 11.50
N ALA A 11 -7.58 4.05 12.26
CA ALA A 11 -6.28 3.50 11.87
C ALA A 11 -6.38 2.69 10.58
N TYR A 12 -7.45 1.90 10.46
CA TYR A 12 -7.67 1.10 9.27
C TYR A 12 -7.92 1.98 8.05
N LYS A 13 -8.79 2.98 8.21
CA LYS A 13 -9.17 3.85 7.09
C LYS A 13 -8.01 4.69 6.59
N ARG A 14 -7.18 5.16 7.51
CA ARG A 14 -6.06 6.04 7.15
C ARG A 14 -4.90 5.29 6.54
N GLY A 15 -4.76 4.04 6.93
CA GLY A 15 -3.56 3.32 6.62
C GLY A 15 -2.38 3.87 7.41
N ASN A 16 -1.24 3.22 7.31
CA ASN A 16 -0.03 3.65 7.97
C ASN A 16 0.89 4.31 6.95
N THR A 17 0.70 5.61 6.76
CA THR A 17 1.45 6.35 5.75
C THR A 17 2.95 6.33 6.03
N ILE A 18 3.33 6.43 7.30
CA ILE A 18 4.75 6.47 7.67
C ILE A 18 5.43 5.17 7.26
N ALA A 19 4.85 4.04 7.62
CA ALA A 19 5.41 2.74 7.27
C ALA A 19 5.43 2.52 5.75
N PHE A 20 4.35 2.94 5.09
CA PHE A 20 4.26 2.81 3.64
C PHE A 20 5.34 3.62 2.94
N VAL A 21 5.49 4.88 3.32
CA VAL A 21 6.49 5.75 2.69
C VAL A 21 7.90 5.22 2.91
N ARG A 22 8.14 4.61 4.06
CA ARG A 22 9.45 4.02 4.34
C ARG A 22 9.80 2.96 3.31
N VAL A 23 8.85 2.11 2.96
CA VAL A 23 9.05 1.09 1.93
C VAL A 23 9.19 1.73 0.55
N VAL A 24 8.35 2.73 0.25
CA VAL A 24 8.42 3.42 -1.03
C VAL A 24 9.81 4.05 -1.23
N LYS A 25 10.38 4.61 -0.17
CA LYS A 25 11.71 5.21 -0.27
C LYS A 25 12.79 4.22 -0.69
N HIS A 26 12.65 2.94 -0.34
CA HIS A 26 13.57 1.93 -0.81
C HIS A 26 13.51 1.79 -2.33
N TYR A 27 12.32 1.84 -2.90
CA TYR A 27 12.19 1.80 -4.35
C TYR A 27 12.77 3.03 -5.02
N LEU A 28 12.54 4.21 -4.43
CA LEU A 28 13.09 5.43 -4.98
C LEU A 28 14.61 5.40 -4.98
N ALA A 29 15.20 4.91 -3.89
CA ALA A 29 16.65 4.77 -3.80
C ALA A 29 17.17 3.77 -4.82
N LYS A 30 16.48 2.65 -5.00
CA LYS A 30 16.88 1.62 -5.95
C LYS A 30 16.91 2.16 -7.38
N TYR A 31 15.93 2.99 -7.74
CA TYR A 31 15.84 3.52 -9.10
C TYR A 31 16.48 4.90 -9.25
N ASP A 32 16.92 5.49 -8.15
CA ASP A 32 17.40 6.87 -8.13
C ASP A 32 16.33 7.83 -8.65
N TRP A 33 15.11 7.66 -8.17
CA TRP A 33 13.96 8.46 -8.56
C TRP A 33 13.69 9.55 -7.54
N SER A 34 13.22 10.70 -8.06
CA SER A 34 12.67 11.76 -7.23
C SER A 34 11.18 11.50 -6.99
N GLN A 35 10.57 12.32 -6.13
CA GLN A 35 9.12 12.27 -5.95
C GLN A 35 8.38 12.57 -7.25
N LYS A 36 8.95 13.41 -8.07
CA LYS A 36 8.37 13.74 -9.38
C LYS A 36 8.35 12.51 -10.28
N ASP A 37 9.44 11.76 -10.30
CA ASP A 37 9.50 10.53 -11.06
C ASP A 37 8.44 9.54 -10.59
N LEU A 38 8.29 9.42 -9.29
CA LEU A 38 7.27 8.54 -8.72
C LEU A 38 5.88 8.97 -9.15
N ALA A 39 5.61 10.27 -9.12
CA ALA A 39 4.30 10.79 -9.52
C ALA A 39 3.99 10.39 -10.96
N VAL A 40 4.95 10.61 -11.86
CA VAL A 40 4.76 10.29 -13.27
C VAL A 40 4.50 8.81 -13.46
N ASN A 41 5.30 7.96 -12.81
CA ASN A 41 5.20 6.53 -13.04
C ASN A 41 4.00 5.88 -12.37
N SER A 42 3.50 6.49 -11.30
CA SER A 42 2.32 5.95 -10.60
C SER A 42 1.01 6.53 -11.10
N GLY A 43 1.08 7.56 -11.94
CA GLY A 43 -0.13 8.22 -12.41
C GLY A 43 -0.80 9.06 -11.35
N MET A 44 -0.05 9.49 -10.34
CA MET A 44 -0.56 10.36 -9.28
C MET A 44 0.02 11.76 -9.46
N SER A 45 -0.68 12.77 -8.94
CA SER A 45 -0.17 14.11 -9.03
C SER A 45 1.06 14.29 -8.14
N GLU A 46 1.95 15.18 -8.56
CA GLU A 46 3.13 15.50 -7.78
C GLU A 46 2.75 16.07 -6.42
N SER A 47 1.68 16.85 -6.40
CA SER A 47 1.16 17.44 -5.17
C SER A 47 0.72 16.35 -4.19
N MET A 48 0.05 15.33 -4.69
CA MET A 48 -0.41 14.21 -3.86
C MET A 48 0.78 13.44 -3.27
N ILE A 49 1.78 13.16 -4.10
CA ILE A 49 2.98 12.46 -3.65
C ILE A 49 3.71 13.29 -2.60
N SER A 50 3.84 14.59 -2.83
CA SER A 50 4.49 15.47 -1.87
C SER A 50 3.78 15.48 -0.52
N ARG A 51 2.46 15.54 -0.54
CA ARG A 51 1.68 15.51 0.70
C ARG A 51 1.84 14.20 1.46
N MET A 52 1.89 13.09 0.71
CA MET A 52 2.08 11.79 1.32
C MET A 52 3.43 11.72 2.03
N PHE A 53 4.48 12.17 1.38
CA PHE A 53 5.81 12.15 1.96
C PHE A 53 5.95 13.12 3.13
N HIS A 54 5.27 14.25 3.03
CA HIS A 54 5.30 15.25 4.10
C HIS A 54 4.63 14.73 5.36
N ASN A 55 3.63 13.90 5.22
CA ASN A 55 2.90 13.34 6.34
C ASN A 55 3.77 12.45 7.23
N VAL A 56 4.90 12.02 6.71
CA VAL A 56 5.86 11.21 7.46
C VAL A 56 6.33 11.92 8.74
N ASN A 57 6.30 13.23 8.74
CA ASN A 57 6.75 14.01 9.89
C ASN A 57 5.72 14.09 11.01
N GLY A 58 4.56 13.51 10.82
CA GLY A 58 3.52 13.51 11.82
C GLY A 58 2.80 14.82 11.96
N LYS A 59 3.06 15.77 11.09
CA LYS A 59 2.43 17.09 11.15
C LYS A 59 1.25 17.22 10.21
N GLY A 60 1.20 16.41 9.18
CA GLY A 60 0.08 16.43 8.27
C GLY A 60 -0.90 15.35 8.69
N ASP A 61 -1.97 15.76 9.30
CA ASP A 61 -2.95 14.83 9.81
C ASP A 61 -4.07 14.55 8.82
N THR A 62 -3.98 15.11 7.64
CA THR A 62 -5.08 15.05 6.68
C THR A 62 -4.83 14.16 5.49
N PHE A 63 -3.67 13.55 5.38
CA PHE A 63 -3.43 12.67 4.27
C PHE A 63 -4.01 11.29 4.57
N TYR A 64 -4.89 10.82 3.68
CA TYR A 64 -5.51 9.52 3.82
C TYR A 64 -4.96 8.60 2.73
N LEU A 65 -4.14 7.64 3.14
CA LEU A 65 -3.63 6.64 2.23
C LEU A 65 -4.73 5.61 1.97
N THR A 66 -4.97 5.32 0.70
CA THR A 66 -6.01 4.36 0.32
C THR A 66 -5.37 3.14 -0.36
N PRO A 67 -6.06 2.00 -0.36
CA PRO A 67 -5.55 0.83 -1.10
C PRO A 67 -5.32 1.11 -2.58
N GLU A 68 -6.14 1.98 -3.18
CA GLU A 68 -5.96 2.35 -4.58
C GLU A 68 -4.63 3.06 -4.79
N MET A 69 -4.26 3.94 -3.88
CA MET A 69 -2.98 4.63 -3.96
C MET A 69 -1.82 3.64 -3.85
N VAL A 70 -1.94 2.67 -2.95
CA VAL A 70 -0.92 1.64 -2.79
C VAL A 70 -0.76 0.87 -4.09
N MET A 71 -1.87 0.51 -4.72
CA MET A 71 -1.84 -0.22 -5.99
C MET A 71 -1.16 0.61 -7.09
N LYS A 72 -1.52 1.89 -7.20
CA LYS A 72 -0.93 2.75 -8.22
C LYS A 72 0.57 2.87 -8.03
N ILE A 73 1.02 3.01 -6.80
CA ILE A 73 2.45 3.12 -6.53
C ILE A 73 3.15 1.80 -6.79
N ALA A 74 2.54 0.68 -6.40
CA ALA A 74 3.12 -0.64 -6.65
C ALA A 74 3.32 -0.87 -8.15
N ILE A 75 2.34 -0.50 -8.95
CA ILE A 75 2.44 -0.62 -10.40
C ILE A 75 3.53 0.33 -10.92
N GLY A 76 3.55 1.56 -10.41
CA GLY A 76 4.50 2.55 -10.85
C GLY A 76 5.96 2.16 -10.61
N VAL A 77 6.23 1.52 -9.48
CA VAL A 77 7.59 1.08 -9.16
C VAL A 77 7.88 -0.35 -9.63
N MET A 78 6.95 -0.94 -10.35
CA MET A 78 7.08 -2.30 -10.89
C MET A 78 7.41 -3.32 -9.79
N ALA A 79 6.63 -3.23 -8.71
CA ALA A 79 6.90 -4.02 -7.51
C ALA A 79 6.61 -5.51 -7.69
N GLY A 80 5.72 -5.86 -8.61
CA GLY A 80 5.24 -7.22 -8.76
C GLY A 80 4.29 -7.61 -7.64
N TRP A 81 3.83 -8.85 -7.65
CA TRP A 81 2.87 -9.29 -6.65
C TRP A 81 3.46 -9.26 -5.24
N GLU A 82 4.66 -9.79 -5.08
CA GLU A 82 5.29 -9.81 -3.76
C GLU A 82 5.56 -8.40 -3.23
N GLY A 83 6.03 -7.51 -4.09
CA GLY A 83 6.26 -6.13 -3.70
C GLY A 83 4.97 -5.41 -3.35
N TYR A 84 3.90 -5.68 -4.11
CA TYR A 84 2.60 -5.12 -3.82
C TYR A 84 2.12 -5.57 -2.43
N ILE A 85 2.28 -6.85 -2.10
CA ILE A 85 1.90 -7.35 -0.78
C ILE A 85 2.71 -6.67 0.32
N GLN A 86 4.01 -6.46 0.10
CA GLN A 86 4.84 -5.76 1.07
C GLN A 86 4.38 -4.33 1.30
N LEU A 87 4.05 -3.63 0.21
CA LEU A 87 3.56 -2.26 0.31
C LEU A 87 2.22 -2.21 1.03
N MET A 88 1.32 -3.14 0.69
CA MET A 88 0.03 -3.23 1.36
C MET A 88 0.18 -3.59 2.82
N GLU A 89 1.09 -4.49 3.14
CA GLU A 89 1.32 -4.88 4.54
C GLU A 89 1.78 -3.68 5.37
N ALA A 90 2.64 -2.87 4.80
CA ALA A 90 3.10 -1.67 5.49
C ALA A 90 1.96 -0.68 5.70
N ALA A 91 1.12 -0.52 4.68
CA ALA A 91 0.03 0.45 4.72
C ALA A 91 -1.19 -0.04 5.49
N PHE A 92 -1.57 -1.28 5.26
CA PHE A 92 -2.80 -1.84 5.81
C PHE A 92 -2.59 -3.29 6.25
N PRO A 93 -1.97 -3.50 7.41
CA PRO A 93 -1.62 -4.87 7.86
C PRO A 93 -2.82 -5.82 7.93
N THR A 94 -3.96 -5.34 8.38
CA THR A 94 -5.16 -6.16 8.50
C THR A 94 -5.65 -6.62 7.13
N TYR A 95 -5.56 -5.71 6.16
CA TYR A 95 -5.95 -6.01 4.78
C TYR A 95 -5.07 -7.09 4.18
N THR A 96 -3.78 -7.03 4.50
CA THR A 96 -2.82 -7.96 3.94
C THR A 96 -3.05 -9.37 4.43
N SER A 97 -3.45 -9.53 5.69
CA SER A 97 -3.77 -10.84 6.23
C SER A 97 -4.89 -11.50 5.43
N ALA A 98 -5.92 -10.73 5.09
CA ALA A 98 -7.02 -11.25 4.28
C ALA A 98 -6.55 -11.65 2.88
N LEU A 99 -5.69 -10.83 2.27
CA LEU A 99 -5.17 -11.12 0.95
C LEU A 99 -4.33 -12.40 0.94
N LYS A 100 -3.49 -12.58 1.94
CA LYS A 100 -2.67 -13.78 2.02
C LYS A 100 -3.51 -15.03 2.22
N ASN A 101 -4.53 -14.94 3.04
CA ASN A 101 -5.43 -16.07 3.25
C ASN A 101 -6.17 -16.44 1.98
N HIS A 102 -6.61 -15.44 1.23
CA HIS A 102 -7.29 -15.67 -0.04
C HIS A 102 -6.37 -16.33 -1.05
N GLU A 103 -5.13 -15.87 -1.13
CA GLU A 103 -4.14 -16.43 -2.04
C GLU A 103 -3.87 -17.89 -1.72
N ASN A 104 -3.70 -18.21 -0.44
CA ASN A 104 -3.47 -19.59 -0.02
C ASN A 104 -4.66 -20.48 -0.37
N TYR A 105 -5.86 -19.98 -0.16
CA TYR A 105 -7.07 -20.72 -0.49
C TYR A 105 -7.14 -21.03 -1.97
N CYS A 106 -6.88 -20.05 -2.80
CA CYS A 106 -6.92 -20.23 -4.24
C CYS A 106 -5.89 -21.25 -4.72
N THR A 107 -4.70 -21.20 -4.12
CA THR A 107 -3.64 -22.14 -4.47
C THR A 107 -4.03 -23.57 -4.11
N MET A 108 -4.60 -23.76 -2.94
CA MET A 108 -5.06 -25.08 -2.52
C MET A 108 -6.15 -25.62 -3.43
N THR A 109 -7.09 -24.76 -3.77
CA THR A 109 -8.19 -25.14 -4.66
C THR A 109 -7.67 -25.56 -6.02
N SER A 110 -6.72 -24.82 -6.56
CA SER A 110 -6.14 -25.16 -7.85
C SER A 110 -5.47 -26.53 -7.83
N ARG A 111 -4.77 -26.85 -6.74
CA ARG A 111 -4.13 -28.15 -6.61
C ARG A 111 -5.15 -29.28 -6.58
N GLU A 112 -6.24 -29.06 -5.91
CA GLU A 112 -7.31 -30.05 -5.84
C GLU A 112 -7.90 -30.31 -7.22
N GLU A 113 -8.04 -29.25 -8.00
CA GLU A 113 -8.58 -29.37 -9.34
C GLU A 113 -7.64 -30.13 -10.28
N ASP A 114 -6.36 -30.04 -10.04
CA ASP A 114 -5.38 -30.70 -10.86
C ASP A 114 -5.30 -32.20 -10.62
N ILE A 115 -5.91 -32.67 -9.57
CA ILE A 115 -5.98 -34.09 -9.28
C ILE A 115 -7.13 -34.73 -10.02
#